data_f5ebbcb7249574506ae18432475238e3
#
_entry.id   f5ebbcb7249574506ae18432475238e3
#
_cell.length_a   1.000
_cell.length_b   1.000
_cell.length_c   1.000
_cell.angle_alpha   90.00
_cell.angle_beta   90.00
_cell.angle_gamma   90.00
#
_symmetry.space_group_name_H-M   'P 1'
#
loop_
_entity.id
_entity.type
_entity.pdbx_description
1 polymer ?
#
loop_
_entity_poly.entity_id
_entity_poly.type
_entity_poly.pdbx_seq_one_letter_code
_entity_poly.pdbx_strand_id
1 'polypeptide(L)'
;MRRTVLTCLVAIGALYAPEALAGTKIVIQTRTYDITGGSGATLVDAMDSKGPKHGFMTRAIAQTAYTVDWDLDAGQVDGFCRLRRVNGTLNLFYTFPRVASPTTPALKKRWNRFFAGVRAHEETHGRIAREMMRATERSITGLRIADDPSCYKTRGEARRRIKVAYAEYEARQNAFDQREHSDGGHVEHLITALMGKP
;
A
#
# COMPACT_ATOMS: atom_id res chain seq x y z
N MET A 1 -11.54 64.66 -43.52
CA MET A 1 -12.15 63.30 -43.50
C MET A 1 -11.27 62.41 -42.57
N ARG A 2 -11.71 62.17 -41.32
CA ARG A 2 -11.03 61.28 -40.36
C ARG A 2 -11.71 59.92 -40.40
N ARG A 3 -10.96 58.88 -40.75
CA ARG A 3 -11.44 57.48 -40.74
C ARG A 3 -11.14 56.90 -39.35
N THR A 4 -12.17 56.55 -38.59
CA THR A 4 -12.11 55.83 -37.33
C THR A 4 -12.06 54.34 -37.62
N VAL A 5 -10.97 53.67 -37.25
CA VAL A 5 -10.83 52.20 -37.33
C VAL A 5 -11.33 51.61 -35.99
N LEU A 6 -12.41 50.83 -36.08
CA LEU A 6 -12.98 50.11 -34.94
C LEU A 6 -12.30 48.74 -34.83
N THR A 7 -11.47 48.57 -33.83
CA THR A 7 -10.80 47.28 -33.54
C THR A 7 -11.69 46.42 -32.66
N CYS A 8 -12.25 45.35 -33.21
CA CYS A 8 -12.96 44.32 -32.42
C CYS A 8 -11.97 43.44 -31.70
N LEU A 9 -11.94 43.51 -30.37
CA LEU A 9 -11.25 42.57 -29.49
C LEU A 9 -12.12 41.31 -29.33
N VAL A 10 -11.71 40.18 -29.90
CA VAL A 10 -12.32 38.87 -29.66
C VAL A 10 -11.70 38.31 -28.39
N ALA A 11 -12.43 38.28 -27.28
CA ALA A 11 -12.05 37.61 -26.06
C ALA A 11 -12.25 36.09 -26.21
N ILE A 12 -11.15 35.34 -26.35
CA ILE A 12 -11.17 33.88 -26.32
C ILE A 12 -11.28 33.47 -24.86
N GLY A 13 -12.49 33.15 -24.42
CA GLY A 13 -12.75 32.54 -23.12
C GLY A 13 -12.22 31.10 -23.10
N ALA A 14 -11.14 30.85 -22.42
CA ALA A 14 -10.67 29.48 -22.14
C ALA A 14 -11.70 28.78 -21.21
N LEU A 15 -12.41 27.80 -21.74
CA LEU A 15 -13.26 26.91 -20.97
C LEU A 15 -12.36 25.97 -20.15
N TYR A 16 -12.12 26.31 -18.87
CA TYR A 16 -11.50 25.39 -17.92
C TYR A 16 -12.50 24.28 -17.61
N ALA A 17 -12.29 23.09 -18.18
CA ALA A 17 -12.97 21.90 -17.70
C ALA A 17 -12.46 21.61 -16.29
N PRO A 18 -13.33 21.37 -15.29
CA PRO A 18 -12.87 21.01 -13.95
C PRO A 18 -12.13 19.67 -14.03
N GLU A 19 -10.83 19.70 -13.68
CA GLU A 19 -10.04 18.50 -13.54
C GLU A 19 -10.64 17.65 -12.40
N ALA A 20 -10.69 16.33 -12.60
CA ALA A 20 -11.10 15.41 -11.55
C ALA A 20 -10.13 15.55 -10.38
N LEU A 21 -10.61 15.98 -9.23
CA LEU A 21 -9.82 15.98 -7.99
C LEU A 21 -9.50 14.52 -7.64
N ALA A 22 -8.25 14.13 -7.86
CA ALA A 22 -7.72 12.84 -7.49
C ALA A 22 -6.78 13.02 -6.31
N GLY A 23 -6.91 12.16 -5.30
CA GLY A 23 -6.04 12.21 -4.14
C GLY A 23 -5.98 10.88 -3.38
N THR A 24 -4.76 10.40 -3.15
CA THR A 24 -4.52 9.22 -2.31
C THR A 24 -3.99 9.65 -0.95
N LYS A 25 -4.75 9.34 0.12
CA LYS A 25 -4.33 9.49 1.52
C LYS A 25 -3.71 8.18 2.01
N ILE A 26 -2.57 8.28 2.70
CA ILE A 26 -1.91 7.13 3.33
C ILE A 26 -1.83 7.39 4.83
N VAL A 27 -2.36 6.45 5.62
CA VAL A 27 -2.30 6.45 7.08
C VAL A 27 -1.47 5.25 7.51
N ILE A 28 -0.43 5.47 8.31
CA ILE A 28 0.47 4.43 8.78
C ILE A 28 0.34 4.31 10.30
N GLN A 29 0.12 3.08 10.78
CA GLN A 29 0.09 2.75 12.19
C GLN A 29 1.10 1.63 12.46
N THR A 30 1.89 1.80 13.53
CA THR A 30 2.83 0.76 13.98
C THR A 30 2.43 0.31 15.37
N ARG A 31 2.36 -1.01 15.55
CA ARG A 31 2.10 -1.69 16.84
C ARG A 31 3.27 -2.59 17.18
N THR A 32 3.43 -2.89 18.45
CA THR A 32 4.43 -3.84 18.92
C THR A 32 3.79 -4.88 19.84
N TYR A 33 4.40 -6.07 19.91
CA TYR A 33 4.11 -7.08 20.91
C TYR A 33 5.40 -7.46 21.64
N ASP A 34 5.29 -7.69 22.93
CA ASP A 34 6.45 -7.92 23.78
C ASP A 34 6.87 -9.39 23.78
N ILE A 35 8.16 -9.60 23.56
CA ILE A 35 8.83 -10.88 23.68
C ILE A 35 9.92 -10.81 24.74
N THR A 36 10.24 -11.95 25.37
CA THR A 36 11.29 -12.09 26.37
C THR A 36 12.14 -13.30 26.04
N GLY A 37 13.45 -13.22 26.32
CA GLY A 37 14.37 -14.32 26.09
C GLY A 37 15.82 -13.91 26.35
N GLY A 38 16.64 -14.85 26.82
CA GLY A 38 18.07 -14.64 27.10
C GLY A 38 18.99 -15.09 25.96
N SER A 39 18.43 -15.71 24.90
CA SER A 39 19.17 -16.22 23.73
C SER A 39 18.41 -15.93 22.44
N GLY A 40 19.08 -16.07 21.29
CA GLY A 40 18.43 -15.95 19.99
C GLY A 40 17.31 -16.99 19.81
N ALA A 41 17.54 -18.23 20.19
CA ALA A 41 16.55 -19.30 20.11
C ALA A 41 15.28 -18.96 20.93
N THR A 42 15.45 -18.56 22.20
CA THR A 42 14.29 -18.22 23.06
C THR A 42 13.53 -16.99 22.56
N LEU A 43 14.17 -16.06 21.86
CA LEU A 43 13.48 -14.95 21.20
C LEU A 43 12.68 -15.42 19.98
N VAL A 44 13.20 -16.38 19.19
CA VAL A 44 12.46 -16.98 18.06
C VAL A 44 11.23 -17.72 18.61
N ASP A 45 11.40 -18.60 19.60
CA ASP A 45 10.27 -19.32 20.22
C ASP A 45 9.19 -18.36 20.76
N ALA A 46 9.62 -17.23 21.34
CA ALA A 46 8.70 -16.21 21.84
C ALA A 46 7.95 -15.51 20.69
N MET A 47 8.58 -15.27 19.52
CA MET A 47 7.91 -14.73 18.34
C MET A 47 6.92 -15.73 17.77
N ASP A 48 7.28 -17.00 17.68
CA ASP A 48 6.40 -18.08 17.18
C ASP A 48 5.17 -18.29 18.08
N SER A 49 5.30 -18.01 19.38
CA SER A 49 4.18 -18.15 20.33
C SER A 49 3.29 -16.91 20.43
N LYS A 50 3.85 -15.70 20.30
CA LYS A 50 3.16 -14.42 20.59
C LYS A 50 2.93 -13.54 19.35
N GLY A 51 3.56 -13.83 18.24
CA GLY A 51 3.47 -13.04 17.02
C GLY A 51 2.04 -12.92 16.47
N PRO A 52 1.80 -12.03 15.53
CA PRO A 52 0.48 -11.86 14.91
C PRO A 52 0.02 -13.17 14.26
N LYS A 53 -1.28 -13.43 14.31
CA LYS A 53 -1.87 -14.62 13.65
C LYS A 53 -1.73 -14.49 12.14
N HIS A 54 -1.23 -15.55 11.51
CA HIS A 54 -1.13 -15.68 10.06
C HIS A 54 -1.82 -16.97 9.63
N GLY A 55 -2.96 -16.86 8.94
CA GLY A 55 -3.79 -18.02 8.64
C GLY A 55 -4.42 -18.66 9.90
N PHE A 56 -4.75 -19.95 9.81
CA PHE A 56 -5.54 -20.62 10.85
C PHE A 56 -4.72 -21.05 12.07
N MET A 57 -3.47 -21.51 11.90
CA MET A 57 -2.67 -22.11 12.99
C MET A 57 -1.25 -21.55 13.11
N THR A 58 -0.83 -20.65 12.23
CA THR A 58 0.53 -20.12 12.22
C THR A 58 0.58 -18.69 12.75
N ARG A 59 1.76 -18.31 13.22
CA ARG A 59 2.07 -16.94 13.60
C ARG A 59 3.24 -16.43 12.78
N ALA A 60 3.19 -15.14 12.48
CA ALA A 60 4.27 -14.43 11.81
C ALA A 60 5.18 -13.74 12.84
N ILE A 61 6.44 -13.58 12.51
CA ILE A 61 7.41 -12.79 13.28
C ILE A 61 7.02 -11.33 13.32
N ALA A 62 6.62 -10.80 12.17
CA ALA A 62 6.06 -9.46 11.99
C ALA A 62 4.94 -9.53 10.97
N GLN A 63 4.21 -8.45 10.78
CA GLN A 63 3.11 -8.43 9.82
C GLN A 63 2.87 -7.03 9.29
N THR A 64 2.68 -6.95 7.98
CA THR A 64 2.06 -5.82 7.30
C THR A 64 0.63 -6.19 6.92
N ALA A 65 -0.32 -5.41 7.39
CA ALA A 65 -1.72 -5.48 6.97
C ALA A 65 -2.16 -4.13 6.40
N TYR A 66 -3.18 -4.13 5.53
CA TYR A 66 -3.75 -2.88 5.05
C TYR A 66 -5.22 -3.01 4.72
N THR A 67 -5.91 -1.87 4.77
CA THR A 67 -7.25 -1.69 4.20
C THR A 67 -7.23 -0.55 3.19
N VAL A 68 -8.13 -0.63 2.22
CA VAL A 68 -8.26 0.39 1.19
C VAL A 68 -9.72 0.75 1.02
N ASP A 69 -9.98 2.06 1.01
CA ASP A 69 -11.28 2.64 0.74
C ASP A 69 -11.19 3.59 -0.45
N TRP A 70 -12.19 3.54 -1.36
CA TRP A 70 -12.32 4.44 -2.50
C TRP A 70 -13.62 5.23 -2.41
N ASP A 71 -13.50 6.55 -2.37
CA ASP A 71 -14.62 7.48 -2.56
C ASP A 71 -14.61 7.92 -4.03
N LEU A 72 -15.57 7.38 -4.80
CA LEU A 72 -15.72 7.62 -6.22
C LEU A 72 -17.04 8.34 -6.49
N ASP A 73 -16.98 9.50 -7.15
CA ASP A 73 -18.17 10.18 -7.66
C ASP A 73 -18.17 10.18 -9.19
N ALA A 74 -19.30 9.77 -9.78
CA ALA A 74 -19.53 9.72 -11.21
C ALA A 74 -20.78 10.49 -11.59
N GLY A 75 -20.69 11.32 -12.62
CA GLY A 75 -21.80 12.12 -13.10
C GLY A 75 -21.68 12.52 -14.58
N GLN A 76 -22.79 13.03 -15.12
CA GLN A 76 -22.86 13.47 -16.51
C GLN A 76 -22.12 14.79 -16.69
N VAL A 77 -21.28 14.84 -17.72
CA VAL A 77 -20.56 16.04 -18.19
C VAL A 77 -20.39 15.93 -19.70
N ASP A 78 -20.91 16.88 -20.44
CA ASP A 78 -20.77 17.01 -21.93
C ASP A 78 -21.10 15.72 -22.72
N GLY A 79 -22.21 15.07 -22.39
CA GLY A 79 -22.66 13.84 -23.05
C GLY A 79 -21.94 12.55 -22.63
N PHE A 80 -21.02 12.63 -21.66
CA PHE A 80 -20.32 11.48 -21.10
C PHE A 80 -20.64 11.32 -19.62
N CYS A 81 -20.73 10.11 -19.15
CA CYS A 81 -20.50 9.88 -17.71
C CYS A 81 -18.99 9.85 -17.43
N ARG A 82 -18.54 10.65 -16.46
CA ARG A 82 -17.14 10.75 -16.03
C ARG A 82 -17.01 10.51 -14.54
N LEU A 83 -15.86 9.96 -14.10
CA LEU A 83 -15.45 10.05 -12.70
C LEU A 83 -15.00 11.49 -12.41
N ARG A 84 -15.76 12.18 -11.55
CA ARG A 84 -15.50 13.56 -11.12
C ARG A 84 -14.63 13.65 -9.88
N ARG A 85 -14.69 12.60 -9.04
CA ARG A 85 -13.88 12.46 -7.83
C ARG A 85 -13.32 11.05 -7.75
N VAL A 86 -12.03 10.96 -7.42
CA VAL A 86 -11.29 9.71 -7.22
C VAL A 86 -10.41 9.91 -5.99
N ASN A 87 -10.92 9.58 -4.82
CA ASN A 87 -10.16 9.66 -3.56
C ASN A 87 -9.94 8.26 -3.00
N GLY A 88 -8.69 7.91 -2.77
CA GLY A 88 -8.31 6.66 -2.13
C GLY A 88 -7.76 6.88 -0.73
N THR A 89 -8.09 6.00 0.22
CA THR A 89 -7.46 5.96 1.53
C THR A 89 -6.84 4.60 1.75
N LEU A 90 -5.51 4.56 1.96
CA LEU A 90 -4.76 3.37 2.34
C LEU A 90 -4.41 3.47 3.83
N ASN A 91 -4.92 2.54 4.64
CA ASN A 91 -4.49 2.37 6.02
C ASN A 91 -3.50 1.21 6.08
N LEU A 92 -2.24 1.48 6.43
CA LEU A 92 -1.18 0.50 6.62
C LEU A 92 -0.97 0.25 8.11
N PHE A 93 -0.88 -1.02 8.49
CA PHE A 93 -0.64 -1.47 9.85
C PHE A 93 0.60 -2.34 9.88
N TYR A 94 1.62 -1.92 10.62
CA TYR A 94 2.79 -2.74 10.90
C TYR A 94 2.71 -3.28 12.32
N THR A 95 3.00 -4.57 12.50
CA THR A 95 3.12 -5.20 13.82
C THR A 95 4.50 -5.81 13.94
N PHE A 96 5.27 -5.39 14.96
CA PHE A 96 6.64 -5.81 15.18
C PHE A 96 6.87 -6.39 16.57
N PRO A 97 7.82 -7.34 16.73
CA PRO A 97 8.27 -7.77 18.05
C PRO A 97 9.10 -6.70 18.75
N ARG A 98 8.98 -6.61 20.07
CA ARG A 98 9.80 -5.76 20.93
C ARG A 98 10.38 -6.61 22.07
N VAL A 99 11.70 -6.64 22.20
CA VAL A 99 12.35 -7.34 23.32
C VAL A 99 12.15 -6.53 24.61
N ALA A 100 11.45 -7.12 25.58
CA ALA A 100 11.11 -6.51 26.86
C ALA A 100 11.97 -7.02 28.03
N SER A 101 12.93 -7.93 27.77
CA SER A 101 13.87 -8.44 28.77
C SER A 101 15.27 -7.85 28.61
N PRO A 102 16.09 -7.81 29.67
CA PRO A 102 17.51 -7.48 29.53
C PRO A 102 18.22 -8.47 28.59
N THR A 103 19.12 -7.96 27.77
CA THR A 103 19.91 -8.76 26.82
C THR A 103 21.41 -8.50 27.00
N THR A 104 22.24 -9.50 26.71
CA THR A 104 23.69 -9.31 26.62
C THR A 104 24.03 -8.41 25.43
N PRO A 105 25.18 -7.68 25.44
CA PRO A 105 25.61 -6.87 24.32
C PRO A 105 25.68 -7.65 22.98
N ALA A 106 26.14 -8.91 23.05
CA ALA A 106 26.23 -9.78 21.88
C ALA A 106 24.84 -10.13 21.32
N LEU A 107 23.88 -10.50 22.16
CA LEU A 107 22.51 -10.78 21.76
C LEU A 107 21.83 -9.52 21.20
N LYS A 108 22.03 -8.37 21.85
CA LYS A 108 21.49 -7.08 21.38
C LYS A 108 22.01 -6.73 19.98
N LYS A 109 23.30 -6.98 19.68
CA LYS A 109 23.86 -6.75 18.33
C LYS A 109 23.19 -7.64 17.29
N ARG A 110 23.00 -8.96 17.59
CA ARG A 110 22.29 -9.88 16.67
C ARG A 110 20.83 -9.49 16.49
N TRP A 111 20.14 -9.16 17.59
CA TRP A 111 18.76 -8.68 17.56
C TRP A 111 18.58 -7.45 16.68
N ASN A 112 19.42 -6.43 16.82
CA ASN A 112 19.32 -5.21 16.03
C ASN A 112 19.46 -5.48 14.52
N ARG A 113 20.36 -6.40 14.13
CA ARG A 113 20.51 -6.81 12.72
C ARG A 113 19.27 -7.55 12.23
N PHE A 114 18.81 -8.52 12.99
CA PHE A 114 17.59 -9.26 12.69
C PHE A 114 16.38 -8.33 12.53
N PHE A 115 16.17 -7.47 13.52
CA PHE A 115 15.03 -6.54 13.51
C PHE A 115 15.08 -5.55 12.33
N ALA A 116 16.25 -5.07 11.97
CA ALA A 116 16.42 -4.21 10.78
C ALA A 116 16.01 -4.94 9.49
N GLY A 117 16.39 -6.22 9.34
CA GLY A 117 16.00 -7.03 8.19
C GLY A 117 14.50 -7.31 8.16
N VAL A 118 13.91 -7.72 9.29
CA VAL A 118 12.45 -7.93 9.41
C VAL A 118 11.68 -6.64 9.08
N ARG A 119 12.14 -5.50 9.59
CA ARG A 119 11.52 -4.22 9.27
C ARG A 119 11.60 -3.91 7.77
N ALA A 120 12.74 -4.10 7.12
CA ALA A 120 12.91 -3.87 5.70
C ALA A 120 11.99 -4.77 4.84
N HIS A 121 11.78 -6.03 5.29
CA HIS A 121 10.82 -6.95 4.68
C HIS A 121 9.39 -6.38 4.75
N GLU A 122 8.90 -6.02 5.93
CA GLU A 122 7.56 -5.48 6.11
C GLU A 122 7.36 -4.12 5.40
N GLU A 123 8.35 -3.25 5.42
CA GLU A 123 8.30 -1.97 4.70
C GLU A 123 8.23 -2.17 3.17
N THR A 124 8.75 -3.30 2.66
CA THR A 124 8.59 -3.67 1.24
C THR A 124 7.14 -4.01 0.92
N HIS A 125 6.43 -4.79 1.75
CA HIS A 125 5.00 -5.00 1.62
C HIS A 125 4.22 -3.68 1.60
N GLY A 126 4.54 -2.78 2.54
CA GLY A 126 3.92 -1.45 2.57
C GLY A 126 4.22 -0.61 1.33
N ARG A 127 5.41 -0.74 0.74
CA ARG A 127 5.75 -0.06 -0.52
C ARG A 127 4.92 -0.60 -1.68
N ILE A 128 4.78 -1.93 -1.80
CA ILE A 128 3.95 -2.57 -2.82
C ILE A 128 2.49 -2.11 -2.69
N ALA A 129 1.93 -2.03 -1.48
CA ALA A 129 0.59 -1.52 -1.24
C ALA A 129 0.42 -0.05 -1.67
N ARG A 130 1.40 0.82 -1.39
CA ARG A 130 1.40 2.21 -1.87
C ARG A 130 1.48 2.32 -3.39
N GLU A 131 2.26 1.47 -4.04
CA GLU A 131 2.34 1.40 -5.49
C GLU A 131 1.00 0.95 -6.11
N MET A 132 0.33 -0.04 -5.50
CA MET A 132 -1.02 -0.46 -5.87
C MET A 132 -2.00 0.71 -5.86
N MET A 133 -2.03 1.50 -4.79
CA MET A 133 -2.90 2.67 -4.70
C MET A 133 -2.69 3.65 -5.85
N ARG A 134 -1.42 4.00 -6.10
CA ARG A 134 -1.07 4.92 -7.20
C ARG A 134 -1.42 4.36 -8.58
N ALA A 135 -1.21 3.06 -8.80
CA ALA A 135 -1.55 2.40 -10.06
C ALA A 135 -3.07 2.38 -10.27
N THR A 136 -3.82 2.07 -9.24
CA THR A 136 -5.29 2.10 -9.25
C THR A 136 -5.80 3.50 -9.56
N GLU A 137 -5.35 4.52 -8.82
CA GLU A 137 -5.72 5.92 -9.03
C GLU A 137 -5.48 6.35 -10.49
N ARG A 138 -4.27 6.11 -11.02
CA ARG A 138 -3.96 6.43 -12.42
C ARG A 138 -4.85 5.69 -13.42
N SER A 139 -5.25 4.46 -13.12
CA SER A 139 -6.05 3.64 -14.03
C SER A 139 -7.49 4.13 -14.17
N ILE A 140 -8.03 4.78 -13.13
CA ILE A 140 -9.43 5.23 -13.08
C ILE A 140 -9.59 6.75 -13.19
N THR A 141 -8.54 7.54 -12.91
CA THR A 141 -8.57 8.99 -13.10
C THR A 141 -8.86 9.34 -14.56
N GLY A 142 -9.79 10.27 -14.79
CA GLY A 142 -10.21 10.68 -16.13
C GLY A 142 -11.08 9.67 -16.89
N LEU A 143 -11.49 8.56 -16.25
CA LEU A 143 -12.40 7.58 -16.85
C LEU A 143 -13.71 8.28 -17.26
N ARG A 144 -14.08 8.10 -18.54
CA ARG A 144 -15.34 8.60 -19.11
C ARG A 144 -15.89 7.63 -20.13
N ILE A 145 -17.20 7.49 -20.16
CA ILE A 145 -17.91 6.63 -21.13
C ILE A 145 -19.09 7.42 -21.73
N ALA A 146 -19.21 7.41 -23.05
CA ALA A 146 -20.36 7.97 -23.77
C ALA A 146 -21.58 7.05 -23.61
N ASP A 147 -22.77 7.58 -23.86
CA ASP A 147 -24.04 6.84 -23.84
C ASP A 147 -24.25 6.02 -22.55
N ASP A 148 -23.92 6.64 -21.41
CA ASP A 148 -24.07 6.07 -20.07
C ASP A 148 -24.84 7.04 -19.15
N PRO A 149 -26.13 7.29 -19.41
CA PRO A 149 -26.91 8.30 -18.68
C PRO A 149 -27.03 8.04 -17.19
N SER A 150 -27.02 6.77 -16.76
CA SER A 150 -27.07 6.37 -15.34
C SER A 150 -25.68 6.25 -14.69
N CYS A 151 -24.62 6.42 -15.45
CA CYS A 151 -23.23 6.15 -15.02
C CYS A 151 -22.97 4.70 -14.57
N TYR A 152 -23.79 3.75 -14.97
CA TYR A 152 -23.65 2.35 -14.60
C TYR A 152 -22.41 1.72 -15.22
N LYS A 153 -22.18 1.94 -16.53
CA LYS A 153 -21.01 1.42 -17.25
C LYS A 153 -19.72 2.01 -16.70
N THR A 154 -19.69 3.31 -16.44
CA THR A 154 -18.52 4.02 -15.90
C THR A 154 -18.14 3.49 -14.50
N ARG A 155 -19.15 3.33 -13.61
CA ARG A 155 -18.90 2.74 -12.27
C ARG A 155 -18.47 1.28 -12.37
N GLY A 156 -19.05 0.51 -13.30
CA GLY A 156 -18.66 -0.88 -13.55
C GLY A 156 -17.21 -1.01 -14.00
N GLU A 157 -16.80 -0.18 -14.95
CA GLU A 157 -15.43 -0.16 -15.47
C GLU A 157 -14.41 0.29 -14.41
N ALA A 158 -14.75 1.29 -13.59
CA ALA A 158 -13.90 1.69 -12.48
C ALA A 158 -13.66 0.52 -11.50
N ARG A 159 -14.74 -0.19 -11.09
CA ARG A 159 -14.62 -1.37 -10.22
C ARG A 159 -13.77 -2.49 -10.87
N ARG A 160 -13.95 -2.72 -12.16
CA ARG A 160 -13.15 -3.71 -12.89
C ARG A 160 -11.66 -3.36 -12.87
N ARG A 161 -11.29 -2.11 -13.14
CA ARG A 161 -9.89 -1.64 -13.13
C ARG A 161 -9.27 -1.75 -11.73
N ILE A 162 -10.00 -1.37 -10.69
CA ILE A 162 -9.59 -1.54 -9.29
C ILE A 162 -9.28 -3.02 -9.02
N LYS A 163 -10.19 -3.92 -9.37
CA LYS A 163 -10.01 -5.36 -9.16
C LYS A 163 -8.77 -5.90 -9.89
N VAL A 164 -8.53 -5.49 -11.12
CA VAL A 164 -7.34 -5.90 -11.90
C VAL A 164 -6.05 -5.42 -11.24
N ALA A 165 -5.99 -4.15 -10.85
CA ALA A 165 -4.81 -3.62 -10.15
C ALA A 165 -4.55 -4.36 -8.83
N TYR A 166 -5.59 -4.65 -8.05
CA TYR A 166 -5.43 -5.38 -6.78
C TYR A 166 -4.89 -6.80 -7.00
N ALA A 167 -5.43 -7.54 -7.96
CA ALA A 167 -4.95 -8.89 -8.27
C ALA A 167 -3.48 -8.91 -8.71
N GLU A 168 -3.06 -7.92 -9.53
CA GLU A 168 -1.66 -7.79 -9.94
C GLU A 168 -0.73 -7.55 -8.75
N TYR A 169 -1.11 -6.64 -7.85
CA TYR A 169 -0.26 -6.30 -6.71
C TYR A 169 -0.30 -7.35 -5.60
N GLU A 170 -1.40 -8.08 -5.44
CA GLU A 170 -1.46 -9.27 -4.58
C GLU A 170 -0.48 -10.35 -5.07
N ALA A 171 -0.45 -10.61 -6.38
CA ALA A 171 0.54 -11.52 -6.97
C ALA A 171 1.98 -11.07 -6.71
N ARG A 172 2.27 -9.75 -6.73
CA ARG A 172 3.59 -9.20 -6.37
C ARG A 172 3.93 -9.39 -4.90
N GLN A 173 2.95 -9.22 -3.97
CA GLN A 173 3.13 -9.51 -2.55
C GLN A 173 3.53 -10.97 -2.34
N ASN A 174 2.75 -11.89 -2.92
CA ASN A 174 2.99 -13.32 -2.80
C ASN A 174 4.35 -13.74 -3.41
N ALA A 175 4.72 -13.17 -4.57
CA ALA A 175 6.01 -13.46 -5.20
C ALA A 175 7.20 -12.90 -4.39
N PHE A 176 7.02 -11.79 -3.68
CA PHE A 176 8.02 -11.27 -2.76
C PHE A 176 8.20 -12.22 -1.58
N ASP A 177 7.10 -12.61 -0.90
CA ASP A 177 7.14 -13.56 0.22
C ASP A 177 7.77 -14.89 -0.17
N GLN A 178 7.39 -15.48 -1.30
CA GLN A 178 7.96 -16.73 -1.78
C GLN A 178 9.49 -16.66 -1.92
N ARG A 179 10.05 -15.55 -2.40
CA ARG A 179 11.50 -15.39 -2.51
C ARG A 179 12.19 -15.21 -1.15
N GLU A 180 11.58 -14.42 -0.27
CA GLU A 180 12.16 -14.09 1.04
C GLU A 180 12.12 -15.27 2.03
N HIS A 181 11.10 -16.14 1.90
CA HIS A 181 10.85 -17.30 2.76
C HIS A 181 11.24 -18.65 2.11
N SER A 182 11.85 -18.66 0.92
CA SER A 182 12.37 -19.91 0.33
C SER A 182 13.53 -20.46 1.17
N ASP A 183 13.85 -21.73 0.97
CA ASP A 183 15.05 -22.37 1.55
C ASP A 183 16.30 -21.55 1.17
N GLY A 184 17.07 -21.14 2.17
CA GLY A 184 18.19 -20.20 1.97
C GLY A 184 17.76 -18.77 1.68
N GLY A 185 16.49 -18.41 1.86
CA GLY A 185 15.97 -17.06 1.67
C GLY A 185 16.41 -16.08 2.76
N HIS A 186 16.17 -14.81 2.49
CA HIS A 186 16.65 -13.74 3.38
C HIS A 186 16.12 -13.86 4.81
N VAL A 187 14.85 -14.21 4.99
CA VAL A 187 14.23 -14.35 6.33
C VAL A 187 14.85 -15.50 7.11
N GLU A 188 15.13 -16.64 6.46
CA GLU A 188 15.79 -17.78 7.09
C GLU A 188 17.20 -17.40 7.56
N HIS A 189 17.98 -16.70 6.73
CA HIS A 189 19.29 -16.20 7.13
C HIS A 189 19.24 -15.24 8.32
N LEU A 190 18.23 -14.38 8.41
CA LEU A 190 18.04 -13.49 9.55
C LEU A 190 17.78 -14.29 10.84
N ILE A 191 16.92 -15.32 10.79
CA ILE A 191 16.61 -16.18 11.93
C ILE A 191 17.87 -16.96 12.38
N THR A 192 18.56 -17.57 11.44
CA THR A 192 19.80 -18.35 11.69
C THR A 192 20.88 -17.48 12.34
N ALA A 193 21.07 -16.26 11.82
CA ALA A 193 22.02 -15.31 12.39
C ALA A 193 21.61 -14.82 13.80
N LEU A 194 20.30 -14.62 14.07
CA LEU A 194 19.80 -14.29 15.41
C LEU A 194 20.13 -15.41 16.41
N MET A 195 19.91 -16.68 16.02
CA MET A 195 20.21 -17.84 16.85
C MET A 195 21.71 -18.01 17.12
N GLY A 196 22.58 -17.36 16.36
CA GLY A 196 24.03 -17.47 16.47
C GLY A 196 24.59 -18.78 15.87
N LYS A 197 23.85 -19.36 14.92
CA LYS A 197 24.33 -20.46 14.08
C LYS A 197 25.14 -19.87 12.92
N PRO A 198 26.21 -20.53 12.48
CA PRO A 198 27.04 -20.08 11.33
C PRO A 198 26.26 -20.15 10.00
#